data_434f9577cb75aa2aa4fb741c40661866
#
_entry.id   434f9577cb75aa2aa4fb741c40661866
#
_cell.length_a   1.000
_cell.length_b   1.000
_cell.length_c   1.000
_cell.angle_alpha   90.00
_cell.angle_beta   90.00
_cell.angle_gamma   90.00
#
_symmetry.space_group_name_H-M   'P 1'
#
loop_
_entity.id
_entity.type
_entity.pdbx_description
1 polymer ?
#
loop_
_entity_poly.entity_id
_entity_poly.type
_entity_poly.pdbx_seq_one_letter_code
_entity_poly.pdbx_strand_id
1 'polypeptide(L)'
;MSDVSSLENDLHAIEAVNQRDVRFALANDAAMMMSQWTDDFVLLPPAGPILRGRSVIAEAFRGVESPEILEYVLDIQEVKVLGDHAYEWGTYHYAVRPREGGESVRTSGKLMRILQRQRDGSWKMYRGIATVDAPTP
;
A
#
# COMPACT_ATOMS: atom_id res chain seq x y z
N MET A 1 -28.60 -1.34 -12.96
CA MET A 1 -28.87 -1.96 -11.74
C MET A 1 -27.62 -2.19 -10.93
N SER A 2 -27.42 -1.34 -9.97
CA SER A 2 -26.31 -1.59 -9.10
C SER A 2 -26.68 -2.80 -8.34
N ASP A 3 -25.98 -3.74 -8.51
CA ASP A 3 -26.35 -4.96 -7.96
C ASP A 3 -25.24 -5.44 -7.07
N VAL A 4 -25.60 -6.38 -6.31
CA VAL A 4 -24.71 -7.04 -5.39
C VAL A 4 -23.51 -7.61 -6.13
N SER A 5 -23.70 -8.11 -7.36
CA SER A 5 -22.59 -8.68 -8.12
C SER A 5 -21.58 -7.62 -8.54
N SER A 6 -22.03 -6.39 -8.85
CA SER A 6 -21.12 -5.29 -9.18
C SER A 6 -20.28 -4.90 -7.95
N LEU A 7 -20.92 -4.82 -6.78
CA LEU A 7 -20.21 -4.53 -5.54
C LEU A 7 -19.25 -5.65 -5.19
N GLU A 8 -19.66 -6.90 -5.33
CA GLU A 8 -18.80 -8.05 -5.07
C GLU A 8 -17.58 -8.04 -5.97
N ASN A 9 -17.76 -7.70 -7.26
CA ASN A 9 -16.65 -7.60 -8.20
C ASN A 9 -15.67 -6.51 -7.79
N ASP A 10 -16.18 -5.37 -7.35
CA ASP A 10 -15.32 -4.28 -6.87
C ASP A 10 -14.54 -4.69 -5.63
N LEU A 11 -15.20 -5.35 -4.68
CA LEU A 11 -14.52 -5.81 -3.46
C LEU A 11 -13.44 -6.84 -3.77
N HIS A 12 -13.71 -7.77 -4.70
CA HIS A 12 -12.71 -8.74 -5.12
C HIS A 12 -11.53 -8.08 -5.84
N ALA A 13 -11.80 -7.07 -6.66
CA ALA A 13 -10.74 -6.35 -7.37
C ALA A 13 -9.85 -5.57 -6.40
N ILE A 14 -10.45 -4.95 -5.39
CA ILE A 14 -9.69 -4.23 -4.36
C ILE A 14 -8.88 -5.20 -3.51
N GLU A 15 -9.45 -6.33 -3.13
CA GLU A 15 -8.70 -7.35 -2.41
C GLU A 15 -7.50 -7.84 -3.23
N ALA A 16 -7.68 -8.00 -4.54
CA ALA A 16 -6.58 -8.40 -5.42
C ALA A 16 -5.47 -7.36 -5.48
N VAL A 17 -5.81 -6.06 -5.44
CA VAL A 17 -4.80 -5.00 -5.35
C VAL A 17 -3.99 -5.17 -4.06
N ASN A 18 -4.65 -5.42 -2.93
CA ASN A 18 -3.98 -5.60 -1.66
C ASN A 18 -3.09 -6.84 -1.65
N GLN A 19 -3.55 -7.94 -2.22
CA GLN A 19 -2.76 -9.16 -2.31
C GLN A 19 -1.51 -8.96 -3.19
N ARG A 20 -1.64 -8.24 -4.29
CA ARG A 20 -0.50 -7.93 -5.15
C ARG A 20 0.49 -7.00 -4.44
N ASP A 21 -0.03 -6.03 -3.68
CA ASP A 21 0.82 -5.11 -2.91
C ASP A 21 1.73 -5.90 -1.96
N VAL A 22 1.16 -6.83 -1.21
CA VAL A 22 1.93 -7.69 -0.30
C VAL A 22 2.95 -8.52 -1.09
N ARG A 23 2.53 -9.14 -2.19
CA ARG A 23 3.40 -9.98 -2.99
C ARG A 23 4.58 -9.20 -3.57
N PHE A 24 4.31 -7.99 -4.09
CA PHE A 24 5.37 -7.16 -4.67
C PHE A 24 6.30 -6.62 -3.58
N ALA A 25 5.78 -6.32 -2.39
CA ALA A 25 6.61 -5.91 -1.27
C ALA A 25 7.56 -7.05 -0.87
N LEU A 26 7.05 -8.26 -0.73
CA LEU A 26 7.88 -9.42 -0.39
C LEU A 26 8.92 -9.74 -1.45
N ALA A 27 8.60 -9.47 -2.72
CA ALA A 27 9.54 -9.64 -3.82
C ALA A 27 10.51 -8.46 -3.95
N ASN A 28 10.30 -7.42 -3.15
CA ASN A 28 11.06 -6.17 -3.23
C ASN A 28 11.02 -5.55 -4.63
N ASP A 29 9.85 -5.62 -5.25
CA ASP A 29 9.63 -5.15 -6.61
C ASP A 29 8.93 -3.78 -6.57
N ALA A 30 9.73 -2.74 -6.38
CA ALA A 30 9.22 -1.38 -6.23
C ALA A 30 8.46 -0.92 -7.48
N ALA A 31 8.94 -1.28 -8.66
CA ALA A 31 8.30 -0.88 -9.91
C ALA A 31 6.88 -1.44 -10.00
N MET A 32 6.70 -2.71 -9.63
CA MET A 32 5.38 -3.34 -9.64
C MET A 32 4.48 -2.80 -8.55
N MET A 33 5.04 -2.50 -7.37
CA MET A 33 4.26 -1.83 -6.32
C MET A 33 3.72 -0.50 -6.82
N MET A 34 4.57 0.30 -7.44
CA MET A 34 4.19 1.63 -7.95
C MET A 34 3.22 1.55 -9.12
N SER A 35 3.21 0.44 -9.86
CA SER A 35 2.24 0.26 -10.94
C SER A 35 0.81 0.19 -10.43
N GLN A 36 0.61 -0.06 -9.15
CA GLN A 36 -0.71 -0.09 -8.52
C GLN A 36 -1.17 1.27 -8.02
N TRP A 37 -0.38 2.32 -8.23
CA TRP A 37 -0.68 3.69 -7.81
C TRP A 37 -1.09 4.53 -9.00
N THR A 38 -2.02 5.46 -8.77
CA THR A 38 -2.34 6.47 -9.80
C THR A 38 -1.14 7.40 -10.00
N ASP A 39 -1.09 8.06 -11.16
CA ASP A 39 0.00 9.01 -11.44
C ASP A 39 0.09 10.11 -10.39
N ASP A 40 -1.06 10.55 -9.88
CA ASP A 40 -1.17 11.61 -8.89
C ASP A 40 -1.28 11.09 -7.45
N PHE A 41 -0.82 9.88 -7.20
CA PHE A 41 -0.86 9.28 -5.88
C PHE A 41 -0.17 10.18 -4.85
N VAL A 42 -0.79 10.34 -3.68
CA VAL A 42 -0.22 11.08 -2.57
C VAL A 42 -0.02 10.12 -1.40
N LEU A 43 1.20 10.12 -0.88
CA LEU A 43 1.56 9.32 0.28
C LEU A 43 1.87 10.26 1.44
N LEU A 44 1.21 9.99 2.57
CA LEU A 44 1.48 10.64 3.84
C LEU A 44 2.23 9.62 4.72
N PRO A 45 3.58 9.65 4.70
CA PRO A 45 4.34 8.63 5.41
C PRO A 45 4.32 8.86 6.91
N PRO A 46 4.68 7.86 7.72
CA PRO A 46 4.74 8.01 9.17
C PRO A 46 5.72 9.08 9.64
N ALA A 47 6.75 9.32 8.84
CA ALA A 47 7.74 10.35 9.12
C ALA A 47 8.20 10.95 7.82
N GLY A 48 8.64 12.21 7.87
CA GLY A 48 9.09 12.91 6.67
C GLY A 48 7.99 13.67 5.97
N PRO A 49 8.29 14.28 4.83
CA PRO A 49 7.35 15.13 4.11
C PRO A 49 6.29 14.34 3.37
N ILE A 50 5.19 15.00 3.04
CA ILE A 50 4.19 14.46 2.15
C ILE A 50 4.82 14.27 0.77
N LEU A 51 4.60 13.11 0.16
CA LEU A 51 5.10 12.78 -1.16
C LEU A 51 3.94 12.82 -2.16
N ARG A 52 4.05 13.68 -3.17
CA ARG A 52 2.98 13.94 -4.13
C ARG A 52 3.40 13.50 -5.52
N GLY A 53 2.70 12.52 -6.06
CA GLY A 53 2.92 12.02 -7.40
C GLY A 53 3.84 10.81 -7.44
N ARG A 54 3.44 9.84 -8.27
CA ARG A 54 4.15 8.57 -8.40
C ARG A 54 5.61 8.78 -8.85
N SER A 55 5.83 9.67 -9.80
CA SER A 55 7.17 9.94 -10.31
C SER A 55 8.08 10.59 -9.25
N VAL A 56 7.51 11.47 -8.43
CA VAL A 56 8.25 12.11 -7.34
C VAL A 56 8.65 11.07 -6.30
N ILE A 57 7.74 10.15 -5.98
CA ILE A 57 8.02 9.08 -5.02
C ILE A 57 9.09 8.15 -5.56
N ALA A 58 9.00 7.78 -6.83
CA ALA A 58 10.01 6.94 -7.48
C ALA A 58 11.38 7.58 -7.44
N GLU A 59 11.45 8.88 -7.71
CA GLU A 59 12.71 9.61 -7.67
C GLU A 59 13.30 9.68 -6.25
N ALA A 60 12.43 9.85 -5.24
CA ALA A 60 12.86 9.91 -3.85
C ALA A 60 13.52 8.60 -3.40
N PHE A 61 13.10 7.48 -3.97
CA PHE A 61 13.66 6.17 -3.60
C PHE A 61 14.73 5.67 -4.56
N ARG A 62 15.05 6.42 -5.61
CA ARG A 62 16.06 6.02 -6.56
C ARG A 62 17.44 5.97 -5.90
N GLY A 63 18.15 4.86 -6.11
CA GLY A 63 19.49 4.68 -5.56
C GLY A 63 19.53 4.38 -4.07
N VAL A 64 18.37 4.33 -3.42
CA VAL A 64 18.30 3.92 -2.02
C VAL A 64 18.28 2.40 -1.98
N GLU A 65 19.24 1.81 -1.27
CA GLU A 65 19.27 0.36 -1.09
C GLU A 65 18.16 -0.04 -0.15
N SER A 66 17.26 -0.92 -0.63
CA SER A 66 16.16 -1.43 0.16
C SER A 66 16.63 -2.60 1.00
N PRO A 67 16.24 -2.67 2.27
CA PRO A 67 16.50 -3.85 3.08
C PRO A 67 15.73 -5.05 2.54
N GLU A 68 16.12 -6.24 2.96
CA GLU A 68 15.37 -7.44 2.65
C GLU A 68 14.09 -7.46 3.47
N ILE A 69 12.96 -7.63 2.80
CA ILE A 69 11.66 -7.75 3.49
C ILE A 69 11.42 -9.22 3.76
N LEU A 70 11.42 -9.58 5.03
CA LEU A 70 11.26 -10.96 5.48
C LEU A 70 9.79 -11.34 5.65
N GLU A 71 8.96 -10.37 6.00
CA GLU A 71 7.57 -10.59 6.29
C GLU A 71 6.82 -9.28 6.03
N TYR A 72 5.63 -9.38 5.48
CA TYR A 72 4.74 -8.24 5.31
C TYR A 72 3.31 -8.74 5.44
N VAL A 73 2.61 -8.28 6.45
CA VAL A 73 1.22 -8.66 6.72
C VAL A 73 0.36 -7.41 6.72
N LEU A 74 -0.68 -7.45 5.91
CA LEU A 74 -1.65 -6.37 5.76
C LEU A 74 -2.99 -6.92 6.19
N ASP A 75 -3.57 -6.31 7.22
CA ASP A 75 -4.86 -6.75 7.78
C ASP A 75 -5.87 -5.63 7.58
N ILE A 76 -6.60 -5.67 6.46
CA ILE A 76 -7.63 -4.69 6.15
C ILE A 76 -8.90 -5.06 6.91
N GLN A 77 -9.37 -4.12 7.72
CA GLN A 77 -10.54 -4.31 8.59
C GLN A 77 -11.84 -3.93 7.91
N GLU A 78 -11.80 -2.96 7.01
CA GLU A 78 -13.01 -2.46 6.34
C GLU A 78 -12.65 -1.93 4.97
N VAL A 79 -13.49 -2.23 4.00
CA VAL A 79 -13.45 -1.63 2.66
C VAL A 79 -14.85 -1.12 2.36
N LYS A 80 -14.96 0.13 1.92
CA LYS A 80 -16.23 0.69 1.48
C LYS A 80 -16.09 1.33 0.12
N VAL A 81 -16.94 0.91 -0.82
CA VAL A 81 -16.95 1.43 -2.18
C VAL A 81 -17.95 2.58 -2.25
N LEU A 82 -17.50 3.72 -2.79
CA LEU A 82 -18.27 4.96 -2.90
C LEU A 82 -18.13 5.46 -4.35
N GLY A 83 -18.92 4.89 -5.26
CA GLY A 83 -18.83 5.25 -6.68
C GLY A 83 -17.49 4.81 -7.27
N ASP A 84 -16.74 5.77 -7.79
CA ASP A 84 -15.43 5.50 -8.41
C ASP A 84 -14.26 5.55 -7.42
N HIS A 85 -14.56 5.65 -6.13
CA HIS A 85 -13.55 5.61 -5.08
C HIS A 85 -13.96 4.58 -4.03
N ALA A 86 -12.98 4.15 -3.28
CA ALA A 86 -13.19 3.29 -2.12
C ALA A 86 -12.21 3.68 -1.04
N TYR A 87 -12.61 3.54 0.21
CA TYR A 87 -11.64 3.65 1.30
C TYR A 87 -11.46 2.28 1.95
N GLU A 88 -10.30 2.09 2.51
CA GLU A 88 -10.01 0.93 3.34
C GLU A 88 -9.10 1.35 4.49
N TRP A 89 -9.19 0.64 5.60
CA TRP A 89 -8.30 0.89 6.72
C TRP A 89 -8.02 -0.41 7.44
N GLY A 90 -6.93 -0.42 8.13
CA GLY A 90 -6.51 -1.59 8.88
C GLY A 90 -5.17 -1.40 9.53
N THR A 91 -4.52 -2.52 9.81
CA THR A 91 -3.20 -2.57 10.42
C THR A 91 -2.23 -3.27 9.49
N TYR A 92 -0.96 -3.03 9.74
CA TYR A 92 0.10 -3.74 9.02
C TYR A 92 1.24 -4.02 9.99
N HIS A 93 2.01 -5.04 9.64
CA HIS A 93 3.32 -5.23 10.26
C HIS A 93 4.27 -5.84 9.25
N TYR A 94 5.54 -5.53 9.40
CA TYR A 94 6.56 -6.10 8.54
C TYR A 94 7.85 -6.30 9.34
N ALA A 95 8.70 -7.17 8.81
CA ALA A 95 10.03 -7.40 9.32
C ALA A 95 11.02 -7.21 8.18
N VAL A 96 12.08 -6.48 8.45
CA VAL A 96 13.15 -6.21 7.47
C VAL A 96 14.49 -6.53 8.08
N ARG A 97 15.45 -6.82 7.22
CA ARG A 97 16.84 -7.07 7.62
C ARG A 97 17.75 -6.33 6.65
N PRO A 98 18.81 -5.65 7.14
CA PRO A 98 19.79 -5.05 6.23
C PRO A 98 20.38 -6.11 5.30
N ARG A 99 20.63 -5.75 4.04
CA ARG A 99 21.17 -6.70 3.05
C ARG A 99 22.57 -7.18 3.40
N GLU A 100 23.34 -6.35 4.09
CA GLU A 100 24.66 -6.75 4.58
C GLU A 100 24.60 -7.68 5.80
N GLY A 101 23.41 -8.00 6.26
CA GLY A 101 23.23 -8.87 7.42
C GLY A 101 22.98 -8.08 8.70
N GLY A 102 22.71 -8.77 9.76
CA GLY A 102 22.37 -8.17 11.05
C GLY A 102 21.01 -8.60 11.52
N GLU A 103 20.56 -7.98 12.59
CA GLU A 103 19.27 -8.32 13.20
C GLU A 103 18.11 -7.79 12.38
N SER A 104 17.02 -8.53 12.36
CA SER A 104 15.78 -8.07 11.76
C SER A 104 15.10 -7.03 12.66
N VAL A 105 14.42 -6.09 12.04
CA VAL A 105 13.64 -5.07 12.75
C VAL A 105 12.18 -5.27 12.39
N ARG A 106 11.31 -5.30 13.38
CA ARG A 106 9.86 -5.40 13.20
C ARG A 106 9.22 -4.05 13.40
N THR A 107 8.28 -3.72 12.52
CA THR A 107 7.51 -2.48 12.57
C THR A 107 6.05 -2.83 12.42
N SER A 108 5.20 -2.19 13.19
CA SER A 108 3.75 -2.30 13.05
C SER A 108 3.12 -0.92 13.05
N GLY A 109 1.93 -0.83 12.50
CA GLY A 109 1.23 0.44 12.43
C GLY A 109 -0.19 0.30 11.90
N LYS A 110 -0.76 1.45 11.60
CA LYS A 110 -2.12 1.57 11.10
C LYS A 110 -2.08 2.30 9.77
N LEU A 111 -3.02 2.00 8.90
CA LEU A 111 -3.08 2.67 7.61
C LEU A 111 -4.52 2.92 7.21
N MET A 112 -4.69 3.94 6.36
CA MET A 112 -5.92 4.20 5.65
C MET A 112 -5.55 4.55 4.22
N ARG A 113 -6.29 4.00 3.26
CA ARG A 113 -6.03 4.24 1.84
C ARG A 113 -7.32 4.53 1.13
N ILE A 114 -7.23 5.37 0.10
CA ILE A 114 -8.31 5.62 -0.84
C ILE A 114 -7.87 5.04 -2.17
N LEU A 115 -8.74 4.21 -2.75
CA LEU A 115 -8.52 3.65 -4.08
C LEU A 115 -9.44 4.34 -5.07
N GLN A 116 -9.04 4.35 -6.33
CA GLN A 116 -9.81 4.98 -7.40
C GLN A 116 -9.98 4.00 -8.55
N ARG A 117 -11.22 3.91 -9.05
CA ARG A 117 -11.52 3.12 -10.24
C ARG A 117 -10.95 3.83 -11.45
N GLN A 118 -10.25 3.09 -12.29
CA GLN A 118 -9.66 3.60 -13.52
C GLN A 118 -10.65 3.42 -14.67
N ARG A 119 -10.35 4.06 -15.82
CA ARG A 119 -11.21 3.98 -16.99
C ARG A 119 -11.40 2.56 -17.49
N ASP A 120 -10.39 1.71 -17.34
CA ASP A 120 -10.47 0.31 -17.76
C ASP A 120 -11.19 -0.58 -16.74
N GLY A 121 -11.71 0.01 -15.66
CA GLY A 121 -12.41 -0.71 -14.61
C GLY A 121 -11.52 -1.27 -13.51
N SER A 122 -10.20 -1.16 -13.66
CA SER A 122 -9.28 -1.59 -12.62
C SER A 122 -9.25 -0.57 -11.48
N TRP A 123 -8.71 -0.98 -10.34
CA TRP A 123 -8.58 -0.13 -9.17
C TRP A 123 -7.11 0.15 -8.91
N LYS A 124 -6.81 1.37 -8.51
CA LYS A 124 -5.46 1.77 -8.11
C LYS A 124 -5.51 2.56 -6.82
N MET A 125 -4.41 2.53 -6.09
CA MET A 125 -4.26 3.35 -4.89
C MET A 125 -4.13 4.82 -5.30
N TYR A 126 -4.90 5.66 -4.65
CA TYR A 126 -5.03 7.07 -4.98
C TYR A 126 -4.45 7.96 -3.89
N ARG A 127 -4.72 7.64 -2.63
CA ARG A 127 -4.17 8.34 -1.46
C ARG A 127 -3.87 7.31 -0.39
N GLY A 128 -2.83 7.56 0.38
CA GLY A 128 -2.50 6.67 1.47
C GLY A 128 -1.86 7.40 2.62
N ILE A 129 -2.21 6.99 3.83
CA ILE A 129 -1.59 7.47 5.07
C ILE A 129 -1.30 6.26 5.94
N ALA A 130 -0.15 6.29 6.58
CA ALA A 130 0.24 5.25 7.52
C ALA A 130 0.84 5.88 8.76
N THR A 131 0.68 5.19 9.87
CA THR A 131 1.34 5.53 11.12
C THR A 131 2.23 4.37 11.55
N VAL A 132 3.12 4.62 12.47
CA VAL A 132 3.97 3.60 13.07
C VAL A 132 3.66 3.57 14.56
N ASP A 133 3.39 2.39 15.10
CA ASP A 133 3.11 2.25 16.51
C ASP A 133 4.41 2.45 17.31
N ALA A 134 4.27 3.02 18.49
CA ALA A 134 5.42 3.18 19.36
C ALA A 134 5.96 1.81 19.78
N PRO A 135 7.30 1.66 19.94
CA PRO A 135 7.84 0.43 20.43
C PRO A 135 7.26 0.08 21.80
N THR A 136 6.92 -1.20 21.99
CA THR A 136 6.50 -1.67 23.31
C THR A 136 7.70 -1.76 24.25
N PRO A 137 7.57 -1.27 25.49
CA PRO A 137 8.66 -1.38 26.47
C PRO A 137 8.97 -2.84 26.78
#